data_ac62b09ef44345f88464ad83b0d59770
#
_entry.id   ac62b09ef44345f88464ad83b0d59770
#
_cell.length_a   1.000
_cell.length_b   1.000
_cell.length_c   1.000
_cell.angle_alpha   90.00
_cell.angle_beta   90.00
_cell.angle_gamma   90.00
#
_symmetry.space_group_name_H-M   'P 1'
#
loop_
_entity.id
_entity.type
_entity.pdbx_description
1 polymer ?
#
loop_
_entity_poly.entity_id
_entity_poly.type
_entity_poly.pdbx_seq_one_letter_code
_entity_poly.pdbx_strand_id
1 'polypeptide(L)'
;MHRWLPMLLLCAALQASSFPQGVPLGATAAQAADADLAYVVSGVEVDVTAASAAAARDQAIAGAQQRAWQQLYQRLTGAADADRAPRLAEVDLARLVQGVEVEQERASAVRYLGVITVSFRAPAIRAFMRTANVRYTDGRSRAVLLLPVDASGAAPVLWDAANPWRAAWAAVRPIGLVPLELAAGEAADQADVTAQQAAAFDAEALAQLARRYAVRQIAVAKLMADGSVQVAHAAPGAAAMFEAAAPARQPAQPGLPDLTLKRGINGVRMALDLDWARANLVDAGIENVTQVRVPLGSLATWVEVRRRLAEVPTVVQADVLALSRDQARLDLRHLGDAQRLRTALAQQKLMLGTSATPGVLELRLDDR
;
A
#
# COMPACT_ATOMS: atom_id res chain seq x y z
N MET A 1 -47.21 31.01 69.40
CA MET A 1 -47.61 29.61 69.20
C MET A 1 -47.29 29.21 67.79
N HIS A 2 -46.06 28.81 67.50
CA HIS A 2 -45.66 28.33 66.12
C HIS A 2 -44.77 27.11 66.31
N ARG A 3 -45.28 25.96 65.86
CA ARG A 3 -44.60 24.68 65.92
C ARG A 3 -43.75 24.53 64.65
N TRP A 4 -42.45 24.32 64.80
CA TRP A 4 -41.53 23.96 63.78
C TRP A 4 -41.42 22.45 63.64
N LEU A 5 -41.63 21.87 62.46
CA LEU A 5 -41.29 20.49 62.11
C LEU A 5 -39.96 20.51 61.38
N PRO A 6 -39.02 19.60 61.67
CA PRO A 6 -37.82 19.44 60.87
C PRO A 6 -38.05 18.49 59.68
N MET A 7 -37.65 18.92 58.53
CA MET A 7 -37.66 18.20 57.26
C MET A 7 -36.46 17.27 57.20
N LEU A 8 -36.67 15.94 57.16
CA LEU A 8 -35.64 14.91 56.93
C LEU A 8 -35.26 14.88 55.47
N LEU A 9 -33.99 15.24 55.15
CA LEU A 9 -33.36 15.08 53.86
C LEU A 9 -32.88 13.63 53.70
N LEU A 10 -33.53 12.89 52.81
CA LEU A 10 -33.14 11.56 52.39
C LEU A 10 -32.08 11.68 51.27
N CYS A 11 -30.80 11.46 51.61
CA CYS A 11 -29.73 11.33 50.62
C CYS A 11 -29.86 9.97 49.92
N ALA A 12 -30.35 9.98 48.70
CA ALA A 12 -30.25 8.84 47.77
C ALA A 12 -28.85 8.79 47.18
N ALA A 13 -28.05 7.80 47.56
CA ALA A 13 -26.76 7.52 46.92
C ALA A 13 -27.00 6.93 45.53
N LEU A 14 -26.71 7.71 44.49
CA LEU A 14 -26.58 7.19 43.12
C LEU A 14 -25.30 6.36 43.03
N GLN A 15 -25.43 5.04 42.95
CA GLN A 15 -24.32 4.19 42.52
C GLN A 15 -24.12 4.37 41.03
N ALA A 16 -23.01 5.03 40.69
CA ALA A 16 -22.52 5.13 39.30
C ALA A 16 -22.03 3.75 38.86
N SER A 17 -22.82 3.07 38.04
CA SER A 17 -22.42 1.85 37.33
C SER A 17 -21.35 2.22 36.34
N SER A 18 -20.08 1.82 36.58
CA SER A 18 -18.97 1.94 35.64
C SER A 18 -19.22 1.02 34.44
N PHE A 19 -19.66 1.57 33.34
CA PHE A 19 -19.64 0.88 32.05
C PHE A 19 -18.16 0.64 31.66
N PRO A 20 -17.77 -0.56 31.21
CA PRO A 20 -16.45 -0.78 30.68
C PRO A 20 -16.30 0.11 29.45
N GLN A 21 -15.28 0.97 29.48
CA GLN A 21 -14.93 1.81 28.34
C GLN A 21 -14.62 0.91 27.15
N GLY A 22 -15.35 1.15 26.06
CA GLY A 22 -15.23 0.39 24.82
C GLY A 22 -13.79 0.40 24.29
N VAL A 23 -13.35 -0.76 23.87
CA VAL A 23 -12.10 -0.98 23.14
C VAL A 23 -12.04 0.01 21.97
N PRO A 24 -10.94 0.74 21.76
CA PRO A 24 -10.87 1.71 20.67
C PRO A 24 -10.99 1.00 19.31
N LEU A 25 -12.08 1.22 18.62
CA LEU A 25 -12.36 0.78 17.24
C LEU A 25 -11.42 1.42 16.21
N GLY A 26 -10.53 2.33 16.63
CA GLY A 26 -9.69 3.11 15.72
C GLY A 26 -8.55 2.34 15.07
N ALA A 27 -8.01 1.29 15.70
CA ALA A 27 -6.88 0.54 15.16
C ALA A 27 -7.25 -0.38 13.98
N THR A 28 -8.44 -0.99 14.02
CA THR A 28 -8.93 -1.87 12.95
C THR A 28 -9.33 -1.12 11.68
N ALA A 29 -9.84 0.10 11.82
CA ALA A 29 -10.24 0.94 10.68
C ALA A 29 -9.02 1.51 9.93
N ALA A 30 -7.95 1.89 10.64
CA ALA A 30 -6.73 2.42 10.02
C ALA A 30 -5.99 1.36 9.19
N GLN A 31 -5.97 0.11 9.65
CA GLN A 31 -5.30 -0.98 8.96
C GLN A 31 -6.08 -1.54 7.77
N ALA A 32 -7.41 -1.59 7.87
CA ALA A 32 -8.26 -1.88 6.72
C ALA A 32 -8.11 -0.79 5.64
N ALA A 33 -8.01 0.48 6.05
CA ALA A 33 -7.73 1.60 5.14
C ALA A 33 -6.35 1.48 4.48
N ASP A 34 -5.35 0.94 5.17
CA ASP A 34 -3.99 0.77 4.65
C ASP A 34 -3.92 -0.39 3.63
N ALA A 35 -4.63 -1.49 3.87
CA ALA A 35 -4.75 -2.59 2.91
C ALA A 35 -5.46 -2.14 1.62
N ASP A 36 -6.42 -1.24 1.71
CA ASP A 36 -7.15 -0.72 0.56
C ASP A 36 -6.30 0.20 -0.33
N LEU A 37 -5.17 0.75 0.17
CA LEU A 37 -4.26 1.59 -0.62
C LEU A 37 -3.59 0.85 -1.79
N ALA A 38 -3.47 -0.47 -1.75
CA ALA A 38 -3.02 -1.28 -2.88
C ALA A 38 -3.96 -1.20 -4.09
N TYR A 39 -5.26 -0.93 -3.82
CA TYR A 39 -6.34 -0.90 -4.79
C TYR A 39 -6.72 0.51 -5.24
N VAL A 40 -5.92 1.51 -4.89
CA VAL A 40 -6.08 2.89 -5.33
C VAL A 40 -5.16 3.18 -6.51
N VAL A 41 -5.71 3.74 -7.57
CA VAL A 41 -4.97 4.21 -8.74
C VAL A 41 -5.18 5.72 -8.87
N SER A 42 -4.13 6.50 -8.68
CA SER A 42 -4.16 7.97 -8.74
C SER A 42 -3.55 8.51 -10.01
N GLY A 43 -3.88 9.75 -10.33
CA GLY A 43 -3.24 10.49 -11.42
C GLY A 43 -3.62 9.99 -12.81
N VAL A 44 -4.81 9.43 -12.99
CA VAL A 44 -5.33 9.04 -14.31
C VAL A 44 -5.75 10.29 -15.06
N GLU A 45 -4.96 10.66 -16.03
CA GLU A 45 -5.22 11.85 -16.85
C GLU A 45 -6.31 11.56 -17.88
N VAL A 46 -7.24 12.51 -18.06
CA VAL A 46 -8.31 12.45 -19.03
C VAL A 46 -8.36 13.72 -19.86
N ASP A 47 -8.62 13.56 -21.16
CA ASP A 47 -8.85 14.63 -22.13
C ASP A 47 -9.90 14.15 -23.13
N VAL A 48 -11.12 14.64 -23.02
CA VAL A 48 -12.25 14.16 -23.82
C VAL A 48 -13.02 15.33 -24.38
N THR A 49 -13.35 15.25 -25.65
CA THR A 49 -14.25 16.17 -26.35
C THR A 49 -15.52 15.42 -26.77
N ALA A 50 -16.69 16.01 -26.49
CA ALA A 50 -17.99 15.43 -26.80
C ALA A 50 -18.99 16.53 -27.22
N ALA A 51 -20.22 16.13 -27.47
CA ALA A 51 -21.28 17.07 -27.89
C ALA A 51 -21.64 18.12 -26.83
N SER A 52 -21.34 17.88 -25.55
CA SER A 52 -21.52 18.80 -24.43
C SER A 52 -20.51 18.56 -23.33
N ALA A 53 -20.34 19.54 -22.44
CA ALA A 53 -19.48 19.41 -21.27
C ALA A 53 -19.89 18.24 -20.38
N ALA A 54 -21.17 17.98 -20.19
CA ALA A 54 -21.68 16.85 -19.42
C ALA A 54 -21.30 15.52 -20.06
N ALA A 55 -21.56 15.37 -21.37
CA ALA A 55 -21.19 14.16 -22.11
C ALA A 55 -19.67 13.94 -22.14
N ALA A 56 -18.86 15.00 -22.26
CA ALA A 56 -17.41 14.91 -22.19
C ALA A 56 -16.92 14.42 -20.80
N ARG A 57 -17.54 14.92 -19.73
CA ARG A 57 -17.23 14.52 -18.35
C ARG A 57 -17.60 13.05 -18.10
N ASP A 58 -18.78 12.62 -18.49
CA ASP A 58 -19.22 11.23 -18.29
C ASP A 58 -18.30 10.23 -19.04
N GLN A 59 -17.98 10.54 -20.31
CA GLN A 59 -17.04 9.74 -21.09
C GLN A 59 -15.63 9.76 -20.49
N ALA A 60 -15.19 10.90 -19.95
CA ALA A 60 -13.88 11.00 -19.29
C ALA A 60 -13.81 10.14 -18.03
N ILE A 61 -14.85 10.14 -17.21
CA ILE A 61 -14.92 9.30 -15.99
C ILE A 61 -14.95 7.82 -16.36
N ALA A 62 -15.77 7.41 -17.31
CA ALA A 62 -15.81 6.02 -17.78
C ALA A 62 -14.45 5.56 -18.34
N GLY A 63 -13.83 6.41 -19.17
CA GLY A 63 -12.49 6.16 -19.70
C GLY A 63 -11.40 6.10 -18.63
N ALA A 64 -11.50 6.94 -17.58
CA ALA A 64 -10.59 6.89 -16.44
C ALA A 64 -10.70 5.59 -15.66
N GLN A 65 -11.91 5.11 -15.39
CA GLN A 65 -12.14 3.84 -14.70
C GLN A 65 -11.53 2.66 -15.47
N GLN A 66 -11.69 2.64 -16.80
CA GLN A 66 -11.11 1.58 -17.64
C GLN A 66 -9.57 1.63 -17.62
N ARG A 67 -8.95 2.82 -17.73
CA ARG A 67 -7.48 2.97 -17.62
C ARG A 67 -6.97 2.62 -16.23
N ALA A 68 -7.68 3.05 -15.18
CA ALA A 68 -7.35 2.69 -13.80
C ALA A 68 -7.41 1.18 -13.58
N TRP A 69 -8.41 0.50 -14.14
CA TRP A 69 -8.50 -0.96 -14.11
C TRP A 69 -7.29 -1.62 -14.77
N GLN A 70 -6.89 -1.16 -15.94
CA GLN A 70 -5.71 -1.68 -16.63
C GLN A 70 -4.44 -1.51 -15.78
N GLN A 71 -4.24 -0.33 -15.18
CA GLN A 71 -3.11 -0.06 -14.30
C GLN A 71 -3.15 -0.91 -13.01
N LEU A 72 -4.32 -1.10 -12.40
CA LEU A 72 -4.48 -1.97 -11.24
C LEU A 72 -4.18 -3.42 -11.59
N TYR A 73 -4.72 -3.91 -12.70
CA TYR A 73 -4.47 -5.28 -13.17
C TYR A 73 -2.97 -5.51 -13.41
N GLN A 74 -2.31 -4.57 -14.09
CA GLN A 74 -0.87 -4.59 -14.32
C GLN A 74 -0.09 -4.64 -12.99
N ARG A 75 -0.43 -3.79 -12.04
CA ARG A 75 0.16 -3.74 -10.69
C ARG A 75 0.05 -5.08 -9.98
N LEU A 76 -1.15 -5.66 -9.94
CA LEU A 76 -1.42 -6.88 -9.17
C LEU A 76 -0.83 -8.14 -9.83
N THR A 77 -0.75 -8.18 -11.15
CA THR A 77 -0.27 -9.36 -11.90
C THR A 77 1.22 -9.27 -12.26
N GLY A 78 1.88 -8.14 -12.02
CA GLY A 78 3.26 -7.92 -12.47
C GLY A 78 3.40 -7.93 -13.99
N ALA A 79 2.30 -7.78 -14.73
CA ALA A 79 2.32 -7.77 -16.18
C ALA A 79 3.08 -6.56 -16.71
N ALA A 80 4.00 -6.78 -17.65
CA ALA A 80 4.75 -5.68 -18.27
C ALA A 80 3.86 -4.78 -19.15
N ASP A 81 2.72 -5.33 -19.58
CA ASP A 81 1.83 -4.73 -20.55
C ASP A 81 0.42 -4.55 -19.97
N ALA A 82 -0.04 -3.29 -19.92
CA ALA A 82 -1.39 -2.97 -19.44
C ALA A 82 -2.50 -3.53 -20.33
N ASP A 83 -2.20 -3.80 -21.61
CA ASP A 83 -3.17 -4.36 -22.57
C ASP A 83 -3.53 -5.82 -22.29
N ARG A 84 -2.79 -6.48 -21.40
CA ARG A 84 -3.16 -7.82 -20.90
C ARG A 84 -4.38 -7.81 -19.97
N ALA A 85 -4.77 -6.65 -19.45
CA ALA A 85 -5.99 -6.53 -18.66
C ALA A 85 -7.22 -6.81 -19.55
N PRO A 86 -8.13 -7.69 -19.13
CA PRO A 86 -9.35 -7.91 -19.88
C PRO A 86 -10.18 -6.62 -19.93
N ARG A 87 -10.72 -6.31 -21.11
CA ARG A 87 -11.69 -5.21 -21.22
C ARG A 87 -12.99 -5.63 -20.55
N LEU A 88 -13.44 -4.83 -19.59
CA LEU A 88 -14.66 -5.08 -18.86
C LEU A 88 -15.79 -4.21 -19.44
N ALA A 89 -17.00 -4.76 -19.46
CA ALA A 89 -18.18 -3.96 -19.71
C ALA A 89 -18.36 -2.95 -18.56
N GLU A 90 -18.97 -1.82 -18.84
CA GLU A 90 -19.16 -0.73 -17.85
C GLU A 90 -19.89 -1.23 -16.59
N VAL A 91 -20.90 -2.08 -16.75
CA VAL A 91 -21.67 -2.66 -15.64
C VAL A 91 -20.80 -3.55 -14.74
N ASP A 92 -19.84 -4.28 -15.29
CA ASP A 92 -18.95 -5.14 -14.53
C ASP A 92 -17.87 -4.31 -13.85
N LEU A 93 -17.34 -3.30 -14.54
CA LEU A 93 -16.37 -2.36 -13.98
C LEU A 93 -16.95 -1.57 -12.80
N ALA A 94 -18.21 -1.14 -12.91
CA ALA A 94 -18.91 -0.44 -11.82
C ALA A 94 -19.05 -1.30 -10.55
N ARG A 95 -19.10 -2.61 -10.65
CA ARG A 95 -19.10 -3.53 -9.49
C ARG A 95 -17.74 -3.58 -8.80
N LEU A 96 -16.66 -3.38 -9.54
CA LEU A 96 -15.30 -3.38 -9.02
C LEU A 96 -14.89 -2.03 -8.42
N VAL A 97 -15.40 -0.92 -8.97
CA VAL A 97 -15.07 0.44 -8.52
C VAL A 97 -15.80 0.77 -7.22
N GLN A 98 -15.05 1.22 -6.22
CA GLN A 98 -15.55 1.72 -4.94
C GLN A 98 -15.89 3.21 -5.00
N GLY A 99 -15.03 4.00 -5.64
CA GLY A 99 -15.19 5.44 -5.74
C GLY A 99 -14.28 6.07 -6.79
N VAL A 100 -14.66 7.26 -7.20
CA VAL A 100 -13.93 8.10 -8.15
C VAL A 100 -13.77 9.49 -7.53
N GLU A 101 -12.54 9.97 -7.43
CA GLU A 101 -12.21 11.31 -6.93
C GLU A 101 -11.58 12.11 -8.07
N VAL A 102 -12.10 13.32 -8.30
CA VAL A 102 -11.53 14.25 -9.26
C VAL A 102 -10.57 15.17 -8.54
N GLU A 103 -9.26 14.99 -8.78
CA GLU A 103 -8.21 15.79 -8.14
C GLU A 103 -8.12 17.19 -8.78
N GLN A 104 -8.25 17.24 -10.09
CA GLN A 104 -8.19 18.47 -10.89
C GLN A 104 -9.12 18.34 -12.08
N GLU A 105 -9.83 19.40 -12.41
CA GLU A 105 -10.67 19.45 -13.61
C GLU A 105 -10.68 20.83 -14.25
N ARG A 106 -10.82 20.82 -15.57
CA ARG A 106 -11.19 21.98 -16.40
C ARG A 106 -12.20 21.54 -17.44
N ALA A 107 -13.25 22.30 -17.58
CA ALA A 107 -14.28 22.05 -18.58
C ALA A 107 -14.48 23.27 -19.47
N SER A 108 -14.78 23.03 -20.73
CA SER A 108 -15.35 24.01 -21.68
C SER A 108 -16.70 23.51 -22.15
N ALA A 109 -17.32 24.18 -23.10
CA ALA A 109 -18.64 23.78 -23.62
C ALA A 109 -18.68 22.34 -24.17
N VAL A 110 -17.56 21.83 -24.70
CA VAL A 110 -17.46 20.52 -25.37
C VAL A 110 -16.27 19.66 -24.94
N ARG A 111 -15.38 20.17 -24.10
CA ARG A 111 -14.15 19.45 -23.70
C ARG A 111 -14.03 19.37 -22.19
N TYR A 112 -13.62 18.22 -21.69
CA TYR A 112 -13.31 17.97 -20.29
C TYR A 112 -11.88 17.45 -20.15
N LEU A 113 -11.10 18.12 -19.31
CA LEU A 113 -9.75 17.78 -18.91
C LEU A 113 -9.74 17.46 -17.41
N GLY A 114 -9.06 16.42 -16.99
CA GLY A 114 -9.00 16.11 -15.56
C GLY A 114 -7.87 15.16 -15.16
N VAL A 115 -7.64 15.11 -13.86
CA VAL A 115 -6.80 14.13 -13.19
C VAL A 115 -7.68 13.41 -12.17
N ILE A 116 -7.79 12.11 -12.30
CA ILE A 116 -8.77 11.30 -11.58
C ILE A 116 -8.05 10.21 -10.78
N THR A 117 -8.51 10.02 -9.54
CA THR A 117 -8.14 8.87 -8.70
C THR A 117 -9.33 7.91 -8.63
N VAL A 118 -9.06 6.62 -8.88
CA VAL A 118 -10.05 5.56 -8.80
C VAL A 118 -9.68 4.58 -7.70
N SER A 119 -10.62 4.31 -6.80
CA SER A 119 -10.50 3.31 -5.75
C SER A 119 -11.34 2.09 -6.10
N PHE A 120 -10.80 0.89 -5.92
CA PHE A 120 -11.47 -0.37 -6.20
C PHE A 120 -11.81 -1.14 -4.92
N ARG A 121 -12.88 -1.95 -4.99
CA ARG A 121 -13.30 -2.83 -3.90
C ARG A 121 -12.39 -4.05 -3.83
N ALA A 122 -11.50 -4.11 -2.86
CA ALA A 122 -10.56 -5.22 -2.68
C ALA A 122 -11.22 -6.61 -2.73
N PRO A 123 -12.32 -6.89 -2.02
CA PRO A 123 -12.98 -8.20 -2.09
C PRO A 123 -13.51 -8.55 -3.49
N ALA A 124 -14.01 -7.56 -4.24
CA ALA A 124 -14.54 -7.77 -5.59
C ALA A 124 -13.40 -8.06 -6.59
N ILE A 125 -12.27 -7.34 -6.47
CA ILE A 125 -11.07 -7.61 -7.29
C ILE A 125 -10.53 -9.00 -7.00
N ARG A 126 -10.40 -9.39 -5.72
CA ARG A 126 -9.94 -10.74 -5.34
C ARG A 126 -10.86 -11.84 -5.92
N ALA A 127 -12.17 -11.63 -5.84
CA ALA A 127 -13.14 -12.56 -6.41
C ALA A 127 -13.00 -12.66 -7.93
N PHE A 128 -12.84 -11.53 -8.62
CA PHE A 128 -12.61 -11.47 -10.05
C PHE A 128 -11.35 -12.25 -10.45
N MET A 129 -10.20 -11.98 -9.80
CA MET A 129 -8.93 -12.65 -10.10
C MET A 129 -9.01 -14.17 -9.89
N ARG A 130 -9.67 -14.62 -8.83
CA ARG A 130 -9.90 -16.06 -8.58
C ARG A 130 -10.77 -16.69 -9.68
N THR A 131 -11.91 -16.08 -10.00
CA THR A 131 -12.82 -16.59 -11.03
C THR A 131 -12.15 -16.66 -12.40
N ALA A 132 -11.31 -15.68 -12.71
CA ALA A 132 -10.55 -15.64 -13.95
C ALA A 132 -9.29 -16.53 -13.92
N ASN A 133 -9.01 -17.21 -12.80
CA ASN A 133 -7.81 -18.02 -12.58
C ASN A 133 -6.50 -17.29 -12.92
N VAL A 134 -6.42 -16.02 -12.55
CA VAL A 134 -5.27 -15.15 -12.81
C VAL A 134 -4.34 -15.16 -11.60
N ARG A 135 -3.05 -15.40 -11.83
CA ARG A 135 -2.02 -15.25 -10.80
C ARG A 135 -1.84 -13.78 -10.46
N TYR A 136 -1.92 -13.43 -9.19
CA TYR A 136 -1.78 -12.06 -8.72
C TYR A 136 -1.18 -12.00 -7.31
N THR A 137 -0.80 -10.82 -6.89
CA THR A 137 -0.52 -10.50 -5.50
C THR A 137 -1.17 -9.18 -5.13
N ASP A 138 -1.70 -9.09 -3.91
CA ASP A 138 -2.16 -7.85 -3.29
C ASP A 138 -1.47 -7.61 -1.94
N GLY A 139 -0.47 -8.46 -1.64
CA GLY A 139 0.39 -8.32 -0.47
C GLY A 139 1.29 -7.10 -0.60
N ARG A 140 1.15 -6.15 0.34
CA ARG A 140 2.05 -5.00 0.40
C ARG A 140 3.41 -5.40 0.97
N SER A 141 4.47 -4.80 0.45
CA SER A 141 5.82 -4.93 1.00
C SER A 141 5.93 -4.21 2.36
N ARG A 142 7.03 -4.41 3.06
CA ARG A 142 7.45 -3.45 4.09
C ARG A 142 7.78 -2.12 3.42
N ALA A 143 7.71 -1.03 4.19
CA ALA A 143 8.05 0.29 3.70
C ALA A 143 9.49 0.31 3.16
N VAL A 144 9.66 0.98 2.03
CA VAL A 144 10.93 1.22 1.36
C VAL A 144 11.30 2.69 1.57
N LEU A 145 12.51 2.95 2.07
CA LEU A 145 12.99 4.32 2.25
C LEU A 145 13.27 4.94 0.89
N LEU A 146 12.69 6.10 0.62
CA LEU A 146 12.80 6.80 -0.66
C LEU A 146 13.71 8.02 -0.56
N LEU A 147 14.65 8.10 -1.50
CA LEU A 147 15.52 9.26 -1.75
C LEU A 147 15.16 9.88 -3.11
N PRO A 148 14.42 10.99 -3.15
CA PRO A 148 14.11 11.69 -4.39
C PRO A 148 15.24 12.66 -4.76
N VAL A 149 16.10 12.24 -5.70
CA VAL A 149 17.20 13.05 -6.22
C VAL A 149 16.72 13.84 -7.44
N ASP A 150 16.85 15.15 -7.40
CA ASP A 150 16.68 16.01 -8.57
C ASP A 150 18.04 16.17 -9.27
N ALA A 151 18.19 15.53 -10.42
CA ALA A 151 19.35 15.62 -11.30
C ALA A 151 19.02 16.34 -12.61
N SER A 152 17.98 17.16 -12.63
CA SER A 152 17.58 17.95 -13.80
C SER A 152 18.49 19.15 -14.07
N GLY A 153 19.24 19.60 -13.05
CA GLY A 153 20.19 20.71 -13.12
C GLY A 153 21.65 20.26 -13.35
N ALA A 154 22.57 21.22 -13.20
CA ALA A 154 24.01 21.00 -13.38
C ALA A 154 24.62 20.08 -12.29
N ALA A 155 24.03 20.03 -11.12
CA ALA A 155 24.42 19.15 -10.01
C ALA A 155 23.17 18.51 -9.38
N PRO A 156 23.28 17.27 -8.89
CA PRO A 156 22.15 16.63 -8.23
C PRO A 156 21.84 17.30 -6.88
N VAL A 157 20.56 17.41 -6.58
CA VAL A 157 20.03 17.97 -5.34
C VAL A 157 19.17 16.92 -4.63
N LEU A 158 19.36 16.72 -3.34
CA LEU A 158 18.59 15.75 -2.53
C LEU A 158 17.93 16.41 -1.33
N TRP A 159 18.70 17.04 -0.47
CA TRP A 159 18.24 17.49 0.86
C TRP A 159 17.75 18.94 0.89
N ASP A 160 17.96 19.69 -0.15
CA ASP A 160 17.55 21.09 -0.24
C ASP A 160 16.04 21.23 -0.08
N ALA A 161 15.61 22.17 0.77
CA ALA A 161 14.20 22.49 0.98
C ALA A 161 13.52 23.01 -0.30
N ALA A 162 14.27 23.59 -1.23
CA ALA A 162 13.79 24.06 -2.53
C ALA A 162 13.68 22.95 -3.59
N ASN A 163 14.04 21.68 -3.27
CA ASN A 163 13.94 20.56 -4.19
C ASN A 163 12.46 20.26 -4.55
N PRO A 164 11.98 20.60 -5.76
CA PRO A 164 10.57 20.43 -6.13
C PRO A 164 10.18 18.96 -6.24
N TRP A 165 11.14 18.09 -6.60
CA TRP A 165 10.92 16.65 -6.69
C TRP A 165 10.65 16.03 -5.31
N ARG A 166 11.44 16.43 -4.29
CA ARG A 166 11.21 16.04 -2.90
C ARG A 166 9.87 16.56 -2.36
N ALA A 167 9.56 17.82 -2.63
CA ALA A 167 8.28 18.44 -2.23
C ALA A 167 7.08 17.72 -2.85
N ALA A 168 7.18 17.32 -4.13
CA ALA A 168 6.14 16.56 -4.80
C ALA A 168 5.89 15.19 -4.13
N TRP A 169 6.95 14.49 -3.72
CA TRP A 169 6.85 13.23 -2.98
C TRP A 169 6.24 13.39 -1.59
N ALA A 170 6.56 14.48 -0.88
CA ALA A 170 5.99 14.76 0.45
C ALA A 170 4.47 15.01 0.40
N ALA A 171 3.94 15.43 -0.74
CA ALA A 171 2.52 15.74 -0.92
C ALA A 171 1.64 14.53 -1.28
N VAL A 172 2.23 13.34 -1.53
CA VAL A 172 1.46 12.18 -2.02
C VAL A 172 1.30 11.09 -0.97
N ARG A 173 0.14 10.40 -1.03
CA ARG A 173 -0.18 9.27 -0.15
C ARG A 173 0.60 8.03 -0.55
N PRO A 174 0.94 7.12 0.39
CA PRO A 174 1.71 5.90 0.11
C PRO A 174 0.82 4.78 -0.47
N ILE A 175 0.24 5.01 -1.65
CA ILE A 175 -0.58 4.03 -2.38
C ILE A 175 0.29 3.02 -3.12
N GLY A 176 -0.29 1.85 -3.46
CA GLY A 176 0.38 0.77 -4.20
C GLY A 176 0.79 -0.41 -3.31
N LEU A 177 1.50 -1.36 -3.91
CA LEU A 177 2.01 -2.56 -3.23
C LEU A 177 3.28 -2.27 -2.43
N VAL A 178 4.07 -1.27 -2.85
CA VAL A 178 5.30 -0.87 -2.19
C VAL A 178 5.11 0.49 -1.52
N PRO A 179 4.87 0.53 -0.20
CA PRO A 179 4.82 1.78 0.56
C PRO A 179 6.17 2.49 0.49
N LEU A 180 6.18 3.76 0.08
CA LEU A 180 7.38 4.58 0.01
C LEU A 180 7.36 5.62 1.12
N GLU A 181 8.41 5.64 1.93
CA GLU A 181 8.61 6.60 3.01
C GLU A 181 9.81 7.49 2.71
N LEU A 182 9.61 8.79 2.77
CA LEU A 182 10.69 9.75 2.54
C LEU A 182 11.68 9.72 3.70
N ALA A 183 12.98 9.71 3.40
CA ALA A 183 14.00 10.04 4.37
C ALA A 183 13.77 11.47 4.91
N ALA A 184 13.89 11.69 6.21
CA ALA A 184 13.56 12.96 6.86
C ALA A 184 14.42 14.12 6.34
N GLY A 185 15.68 13.87 6.01
CA GLY A 185 16.63 14.88 5.57
C GLY A 185 17.24 15.65 6.70
N GLU A 186 17.30 15.04 7.89
CA GLU A 186 17.98 15.60 9.06
C GLU A 186 19.50 15.71 8.83
N ALA A 187 20.19 16.48 9.67
CA ALA A 187 21.65 16.66 9.55
C ALA A 187 22.42 15.31 9.54
N ALA A 188 21.92 14.33 10.27
CA ALA A 188 22.49 12.99 10.30
C ALA A 188 22.31 12.24 8.97
N ASP A 189 21.17 12.40 8.29
CA ASP A 189 20.93 11.80 6.98
C ASP A 189 21.83 12.42 5.91
N GLN A 190 22.02 13.75 5.99
CA GLN A 190 22.90 14.49 5.08
C GLN A 190 24.37 14.12 5.29
N ALA A 191 24.78 13.74 6.49
CA ALA A 191 26.11 13.24 6.79
C ALA A 191 26.33 11.81 6.27
N ASP A 192 25.28 10.98 6.27
CA ASP A 192 25.37 9.60 5.79
C ASP A 192 25.39 9.53 4.26
N VAL A 193 24.59 10.35 3.57
CA VAL A 193 24.42 10.29 2.10
C VAL A 193 24.37 11.69 1.51
N THR A 194 25.33 12.00 0.66
CA THR A 194 25.31 13.21 -0.18
C THR A 194 24.41 13.03 -1.40
N ALA A 195 24.00 14.13 -2.03
CA ALA A 195 23.22 14.08 -3.27
C ALA A 195 23.97 13.34 -4.41
N GLN A 196 25.29 13.52 -4.51
CA GLN A 196 26.14 12.85 -5.48
C GLN A 196 26.19 11.34 -5.26
N GLN A 197 26.39 10.91 -4.02
CA GLN A 197 26.38 9.48 -3.65
C GLN A 197 25.02 8.84 -3.95
N ALA A 198 23.92 9.49 -3.59
CA ALA A 198 22.58 9.00 -3.94
C ALA A 198 22.37 8.93 -5.45
N ALA A 199 22.77 9.96 -6.21
CA ALA A 199 22.66 9.99 -7.65
C ALA A 199 23.51 8.92 -8.36
N ALA A 200 24.65 8.54 -7.75
CA ALA A 200 25.55 7.49 -8.21
C ALA A 200 25.16 6.09 -7.71
N PHE A 201 24.10 5.98 -6.88
CA PHE A 201 23.68 4.73 -6.21
C PHE A 201 24.79 4.09 -5.37
N ASP A 202 25.55 4.91 -4.61
CA ASP A 202 26.62 4.46 -3.73
C ASP A 202 26.09 3.47 -2.68
N ALA A 203 26.41 2.19 -2.87
CA ALA A 203 25.85 1.10 -2.08
C ALA A 203 26.24 1.19 -0.59
N GLU A 204 27.44 1.70 -0.27
CA GLU A 204 27.89 1.82 1.12
C GLU A 204 27.18 2.94 1.85
N ALA A 205 27.08 4.13 1.25
CA ALA A 205 26.36 5.28 1.78
C ALA A 205 24.87 4.94 1.96
N LEU A 206 24.23 4.32 0.95
CA LEU A 206 22.84 3.89 1.03
C LEU A 206 22.62 2.83 2.12
N ALA A 207 23.54 1.89 2.29
CA ALA A 207 23.45 0.88 3.36
C ALA A 207 23.61 1.49 4.75
N GLN A 208 24.42 2.54 4.91
CA GLN A 208 24.54 3.28 6.17
C GLN A 208 23.22 3.96 6.54
N LEU A 209 22.61 4.67 5.61
CA LEU A 209 21.31 5.29 5.81
C LEU A 209 20.20 4.26 6.10
N ALA A 210 20.17 3.13 5.37
CA ALA A 210 19.21 2.05 5.61
C ALA A 210 19.33 1.46 7.02
N ARG A 211 20.55 1.31 7.56
CA ARG A 211 20.76 0.88 8.95
C ARG A 211 20.21 1.88 9.96
N ARG A 212 20.41 3.18 9.73
CA ARG A 212 19.87 4.25 10.60
C ARG A 212 18.35 4.17 10.71
N TYR A 213 17.67 4.00 9.57
CA TYR A 213 16.21 3.88 9.50
C TYR A 213 15.68 2.48 9.85
N ALA A 214 16.55 1.52 10.11
CA ALA A 214 16.21 0.12 10.34
C ALA A 214 15.34 -0.48 9.22
N VAL A 215 15.51 0.00 7.98
CA VAL A 215 14.79 -0.50 6.80
C VAL A 215 15.60 -1.56 6.08
N ARG A 216 14.88 -2.47 5.39
CA ARG A 216 15.50 -3.53 4.59
C ARG A 216 15.74 -3.15 3.14
N GLN A 217 15.10 -2.09 2.68
CA GLN A 217 15.19 -1.65 1.29
C GLN A 217 15.22 -0.13 1.21
N ILE A 218 15.98 0.36 0.27
CA ILE A 218 16.10 1.78 -0.06
C ILE A 218 15.93 1.94 -1.56
N ALA A 219 15.19 2.97 -1.96
CA ALA A 219 14.98 3.33 -3.36
C ALA A 219 15.46 4.74 -3.60
N VAL A 220 16.16 4.94 -4.71
CA VAL A 220 16.54 6.26 -5.20
C VAL A 220 15.73 6.53 -6.47
N ALA A 221 14.97 7.61 -6.47
CA ALA A 221 14.21 8.09 -7.62
C ALA A 221 14.87 9.36 -8.16
N LYS A 222 15.61 9.23 -9.28
CA LYS A 222 16.40 10.29 -9.87
C LYS A 222 15.65 10.94 -11.03
N LEU A 223 15.23 12.19 -10.85
CA LEU A 223 14.60 13.01 -11.89
C LEU A 223 15.66 13.56 -12.82
N MET A 224 15.52 13.33 -14.13
CA MET A 224 16.44 13.75 -15.17
C MET A 224 15.99 15.06 -15.84
N ALA A 225 16.91 15.71 -16.56
CA ALA A 225 16.65 16.99 -17.23
C ALA A 225 15.54 16.92 -18.30
N ASP A 226 15.35 15.76 -18.92
CA ASP A 226 14.28 15.51 -19.88
C ASP A 226 12.93 15.20 -19.23
N GLY A 227 12.88 15.18 -17.89
CA GLY A 227 11.70 14.84 -17.10
C GLY A 227 11.45 13.33 -16.94
N SER A 228 12.35 12.48 -17.46
CA SER A 228 12.35 11.05 -17.16
C SER A 228 12.80 10.81 -15.72
N VAL A 229 12.44 9.65 -15.16
CA VAL A 229 12.90 9.26 -13.82
C VAL A 229 13.59 7.90 -13.91
N GLN A 230 14.80 7.83 -13.41
CA GLN A 230 15.51 6.58 -13.15
C GLN A 230 15.22 6.13 -11.71
N VAL A 231 14.90 4.85 -11.55
CA VAL A 231 14.64 4.25 -10.24
C VAL A 231 15.63 3.13 -10.03
N ALA A 232 16.37 3.19 -8.94
CA ALA A 232 17.14 2.05 -8.49
C ALA A 232 16.72 1.70 -7.07
N HIS A 233 16.53 0.42 -6.77
CA HIS A 233 16.33 -0.02 -5.41
C HIS A 233 17.16 -1.26 -5.13
N ALA A 234 17.61 -1.38 -3.88
CA ALA A 234 18.40 -2.51 -3.43
C ALA A 234 18.12 -2.81 -1.96
N ALA A 235 18.30 -4.08 -1.58
CA ALA A 235 18.50 -4.42 -0.19
C ALA A 235 19.92 -3.99 0.23
N PRO A 236 20.13 -3.50 1.47
CA PRO A 236 21.46 -3.16 1.95
C PRO A 236 22.43 -4.33 1.79
N GLY A 237 23.54 -4.09 1.08
CA GLY A 237 24.55 -5.12 0.82
C GLY A 237 24.26 -6.04 -0.39
N ALA A 238 23.15 -5.84 -1.11
CA ALA A 238 22.90 -6.57 -2.35
C ALA A 238 23.58 -5.88 -3.54
N ALA A 239 24.23 -6.69 -4.37
CA ALA A 239 24.89 -6.20 -5.61
C ALA A 239 23.89 -5.95 -6.76
N ALA A 240 22.65 -6.40 -6.64
CA ALA A 240 21.65 -6.25 -7.67
C ALA A 240 20.82 -4.99 -7.42
N MET A 241 20.94 -4.05 -8.33
CA MET A 241 20.06 -2.88 -8.42
C MET A 241 18.99 -3.17 -9.48
N PHE A 242 17.74 -2.94 -9.12
CA PHE A 242 16.67 -2.87 -10.10
C PHE A 242 16.66 -1.45 -10.66
N GLU A 243 16.80 -1.31 -11.99
CA GLU A 243 16.71 -0.04 -12.66
C GLU A 243 15.47 -0.03 -13.57
N ALA A 244 14.60 0.94 -13.39
CA ALA A 244 13.46 1.18 -14.26
C ALA A 244 13.46 2.65 -14.67
N ALA A 245 13.09 2.90 -15.92
CA ALA A 245 12.85 4.24 -16.42
C ALA A 245 11.34 4.51 -16.45
N ALA A 246 10.89 5.59 -15.81
CA ALA A 246 9.57 6.13 -16.03
C ALA A 246 9.55 6.93 -17.35
N PRO A 247 8.41 7.02 -18.05
CA PRO A 247 8.35 7.68 -19.36
C PRO A 247 8.82 9.13 -19.30
N ALA A 248 9.48 9.54 -20.36
CA ALA A 248 9.93 10.89 -20.57
C ALA A 248 8.77 11.90 -20.52
N ARG A 249 9.11 13.15 -20.29
CA ARG A 249 8.20 14.29 -20.24
C ARG A 249 7.25 14.29 -21.45
N GLN A 250 5.97 14.13 -21.19
CA GLN A 250 4.95 14.43 -22.21
C GLN A 250 4.74 15.94 -22.29
N PRO A 251 4.48 16.50 -23.48
CA PRO A 251 4.17 17.91 -23.60
C PRO A 251 3.06 18.32 -22.63
N ALA A 252 3.23 19.47 -21.97
CA ALA A 252 2.19 20.02 -21.11
C ALA A 252 0.90 20.19 -21.93
N GLN A 253 -0.19 19.61 -21.45
CA GLN A 253 -1.49 19.81 -22.10
C GLN A 253 -1.98 21.22 -21.79
N PRO A 254 -2.33 22.02 -22.81
CA PRO A 254 -2.85 23.37 -22.59
C PRO A 254 -4.07 23.29 -21.66
N GLY A 255 -3.98 23.96 -20.54
CA GLY A 255 -5.08 24.02 -19.57
C GLY A 255 -4.98 23.14 -18.35
N LEU A 256 -4.08 22.15 -18.28
CA LEU A 256 -3.70 21.46 -17.06
C LEU A 256 -2.38 22.04 -16.52
N PRO A 257 -2.15 22.00 -15.17
CA PRO A 257 -0.85 22.30 -14.60
C PRO A 257 0.20 21.32 -15.10
N ASP A 258 1.47 21.65 -14.91
CA ASP A 258 2.55 20.74 -15.23
C ASP A 258 2.47 19.45 -14.36
N LEU A 259 2.16 18.34 -15.00
CA LEU A 259 1.99 17.02 -14.35
C LEU A 259 3.28 16.18 -14.41
N THR A 260 4.40 16.74 -14.87
CA THR A 260 5.66 15.99 -15.03
C THR A 260 6.07 15.27 -13.76
N LEU A 261 6.06 15.96 -12.62
CA LEU A 261 6.43 15.35 -11.34
C LEU A 261 5.42 14.27 -10.91
N LYS A 262 4.12 14.47 -11.09
CA LYS A 262 3.09 13.45 -10.80
C LYS A 262 3.26 12.21 -11.67
N ARG A 263 3.53 12.36 -12.96
CA ARG A 263 3.81 11.25 -13.87
C ARG A 263 5.06 10.49 -13.43
N GLY A 264 6.12 11.20 -13.07
CA GLY A 264 7.33 10.61 -12.52
C GLY A 264 7.06 9.78 -11.27
N ILE A 265 6.29 10.32 -10.30
CA ILE A 265 5.88 9.61 -9.09
C ILE A 265 5.12 8.32 -9.42
N ASN A 266 4.13 8.40 -10.32
CA ASN A 266 3.34 7.24 -10.71
C ASN A 266 4.19 6.19 -11.45
N GLY A 267 5.15 6.64 -12.28
CA GLY A 267 6.11 5.76 -12.95
C GLY A 267 6.99 5.00 -11.96
N VAL A 268 7.55 5.69 -10.96
CA VAL A 268 8.36 5.08 -9.88
C VAL A 268 7.55 4.04 -9.12
N ARG A 269 6.34 4.41 -8.70
CA ARG A 269 5.44 3.49 -7.98
C ARG A 269 5.12 2.25 -8.81
N MET A 270 4.73 2.44 -10.07
CA MET A 270 4.40 1.33 -10.94
C MET A 270 5.60 0.41 -11.15
N ALA A 271 6.79 0.96 -11.35
CA ALA A 271 8.01 0.17 -11.52
C ALA A 271 8.31 -0.71 -10.31
N LEU A 272 8.23 -0.15 -9.10
CA LEU A 272 8.45 -0.90 -7.85
C LEU A 272 7.31 -1.90 -7.56
N ASP A 273 6.07 -1.52 -7.82
CA ASP A 273 4.91 -2.41 -7.68
C ASP A 273 5.01 -3.63 -8.62
N LEU A 274 5.45 -3.41 -9.88
CA LEU A 274 5.64 -4.49 -10.85
C LEU A 274 6.76 -5.45 -10.44
N ASP A 275 7.89 -4.93 -9.97
CA ASP A 275 8.99 -5.75 -9.49
C ASP A 275 8.57 -6.58 -8.29
N TRP A 276 7.93 -5.95 -7.32
CA TRP A 276 7.36 -6.63 -6.15
C TRP A 276 6.35 -7.70 -6.55
N ALA A 277 5.41 -7.35 -7.43
CA ALA A 277 4.37 -8.29 -7.86
C ALA A 277 4.98 -9.52 -8.52
N ARG A 278 5.93 -9.36 -9.47
CA ARG A 278 6.60 -10.49 -10.14
C ARG A 278 7.27 -11.45 -9.17
N ALA A 279 7.91 -10.91 -8.13
CA ALA A 279 8.57 -11.71 -7.11
C ALA A 279 7.58 -12.42 -6.16
N ASN A 280 6.32 -11.94 -6.07
CA ASN A 280 5.35 -12.38 -5.07
C ASN A 280 4.01 -12.86 -5.65
N LEU A 281 3.96 -13.23 -6.93
CA LEU A 281 2.74 -13.78 -7.55
C LEU A 281 2.30 -15.05 -6.83
N VAL A 282 1.00 -15.16 -6.57
CA VAL A 282 0.37 -16.33 -5.96
C VAL A 282 -0.60 -16.95 -6.97
N ASP A 283 -0.60 -18.28 -7.06
CA ASP A 283 -1.56 -19.01 -7.89
C ASP A 283 -2.96 -18.88 -7.28
N ALA A 284 -3.88 -18.27 -8.01
CA ALA A 284 -5.24 -17.99 -7.54
C ALA A 284 -6.10 -19.25 -7.35
N GLY A 285 -5.66 -20.41 -7.87
CA GLY A 285 -6.43 -21.64 -7.92
C GLY A 285 -6.00 -22.77 -6.97
N ILE A 286 -4.83 -22.66 -6.33
CA ILE A 286 -4.35 -23.72 -5.42
C ILE A 286 -4.44 -23.22 -3.98
N GLU A 287 -5.54 -23.59 -3.31
CA GLU A 287 -5.65 -23.45 -1.87
C GLU A 287 -4.96 -24.63 -1.19
N ASN A 288 -4.04 -24.32 -0.30
CA ASN A 288 -3.40 -25.29 0.58
C ASN A 288 -3.90 -25.09 2.01
N VAL A 289 -3.92 -26.16 2.78
CA VAL A 289 -4.22 -26.09 4.21
C VAL A 289 -2.97 -26.42 4.97
N THR A 290 -2.57 -25.51 5.86
CA THR A 290 -1.44 -25.71 6.78
C THR A 290 -1.92 -25.68 8.20
N GLN A 291 -1.70 -26.78 8.93
CA GLN A 291 -2.00 -26.81 10.36
C GLN A 291 -0.93 -26.07 11.14
N VAL A 292 -1.36 -25.15 11.99
CA VAL A 292 -0.45 -24.38 12.84
C VAL A 292 -0.88 -24.45 14.30
N ARG A 293 0.12 -24.46 15.18
CA ARG A 293 0.00 -24.27 16.61
C ARG A 293 0.54 -22.89 16.97
N VAL A 294 -0.22 -22.15 17.73
CA VAL A 294 0.16 -20.84 18.26
C VAL A 294 0.36 -20.98 19.77
N PRO A 295 1.56 -20.88 20.31
CA PRO A 295 1.77 -20.79 21.76
C PRO A 295 1.19 -19.46 22.27
N LEU A 296 0.45 -19.51 23.36
CA LEU A 296 -0.22 -18.34 23.94
C LEU A 296 0.34 -18.08 25.35
N GLY A 297 0.96 -16.93 25.54
CA GLY A 297 1.32 -16.43 26.86
C GLY A 297 0.19 -15.64 27.55
N SER A 298 -0.75 -15.13 26.74
CA SER A 298 -1.87 -14.32 27.20
C SER A 298 -2.98 -14.26 26.14
N LEU A 299 -4.18 -13.82 26.55
CA LEU A 299 -5.26 -13.53 25.61
C LEU A 299 -4.90 -12.41 24.64
N ALA A 300 -4.10 -11.43 25.07
CA ALA A 300 -3.62 -10.36 24.21
C ALA A 300 -2.77 -10.89 23.04
N THR A 301 -1.91 -11.89 23.31
CA THR A 301 -1.14 -12.59 22.24
C THR A 301 -2.07 -13.20 21.20
N TRP A 302 -3.15 -13.84 21.63
CA TRP A 302 -4.13 -14.44 20.72
C TRP A 302 -4.83 -13.40 19.85
N VAL A 303 -5.28 -12.31 20.45
CA VAL A 303 -5.94 -11.20 19.73
C VAL A 303 -4.99 -10.62 18.67
N GLU A 304 -3.73 -10.40 19.04
CA GLU A 304 -2.73 -9.86 18.13
C GLU A 304 -2.40 -10.82 16.97
N VAL A 305 -2.22 -12.11 17.25
CA VAL A 305 -1.99 -13.11 16.19
C VAL A 305 -3.17 -13.15 15.22
N ARG A 306 -4.42 -13.18 15.72
CA ARG A 306 -5.61 -13.16 14.88
C ARG A 306 -5.70 -11.91 14.00
N ARG A 307 -5.40 -10.76 14.59
CA ARG A 307 -5.36 -9.48 13.87
C ARG A 307 -4.36 -9.54 12.71
N ARG A 308 -3.12 -9.94 12.99
CA ARG A 308 -2.07 -10.02 11.96
C ARG A 308 -2.37 -11.08 10.91
N LEU A 309 -2.95 -12.22 11.27
CA LEU A 309 -3.37 -13.25 10.30
C LEU A 309 -4.43 -12.73 9.32
N ALA A 310 -5.35 -11.89 9.78
CA ALA A 310 -6.36 -11.28 8.91
C ALA A 310 -5.76 -10.28 7.90
N GLU A 311 -4.56 -9.78 8.17
CA GLU A 311 -3.81 -8.86 7.30
C GLU A 311 -2.89 -9.59 6.32
N VAL A 312 -2.71 -10.93 6.44
CA VAL A 312 -1.89 -11.72 5.52
C VAL A 312 -2.67 -12.01 4.24
N PRO A 313 -2.32 -11.40 3.11
CA PRO A 313 -3.13 -11.51 1.88
C PRO A 313 -3.22 -12.93 1.31
N THR A 314 -2.21 -13.77 1.57
CA THR A 314 -2.22 -15.16 1.14
C THR A 314 -3.09 -16.06 2.00
N VAL A 315 -3.48 -15.64 3.21
CA VAL A 315 -4.38 -16.39 4.10
C VAL A 315 -5.82 -16.08 3.71
N VAL A 316 -6.51 -17.09 3.17
CA VAL A 316 -7.91 -17.00 2.76
C VAL A 316 -8.83 -17.14 3.97
N GLN A 317 -8.48 -18.07 4.87
CA GLN A 317 -9.26 -18.39 6.05
C GLN A 317 -8.36 -18.97 7.15
N ALA A 318 -8.68 -18.66 8.40
CA ALA A 318 -8.03 -19.23 9.58
C ALA A 318 -9.10 -19.84 10.48
N ASP A 319 -9.24 -21.15 10.42
CA ASP A 319 -10.21 -21.92 11.21
C ASP A 319 -9.61 -22.36 12.53
N VAL A 320 -10.23 -21.97 13.63
CA VAL A 320 -9.79 -22.36 14.98
C VAL A 320 -10.29 -23.75 15.28
N LEU A 321 -9.38 -24.73 15.33
CA LEU A 321 -9.68 -26.12 15.68
C LEU A 321 -9.79 -26.33 17.19
N ALA A 322 -8.92 -25.67 17.95
CA ALA A 322 -8.92 -25.73 19.41
C ALA A 322 -8.29 -24.47 19.98
N LEU A 323 -8.77 -24.03 21.12
CA LEU A 323 -8.23 -22.92 21.89
C LEU A 323 -8.16 -23.32 23.38
N SER A 324 -6.96 -23.22 23.96
CA SER A 324 -6.73 -23.40 25.39
C SER A 324 -6.03 -22.17 25.98
N ARG A 325 -5.67 -22.21 27.26
CA ARG A 325 -5.00 -21.07 27.91
C ARG A 325 -3.57 -20.86 27.40
N ASP A 326 -2.92 -21.91 26.93
CA ASP A 326 -1.51 -21.98 26.58
C ASP A 326 -1.25 -22.11 25.07
N GLN A 327 -2.26 -22.47 24.29
CA GLN A 327 -2.13 -22.61 22.85
C GLN A 327 -3.44 -22.52 22.08
N ALA A 328 -3.32 -22.10 20.82
CA ALA A 328 -4.38 -22.28 19.82
C ALA A 328 -3.90 -23.20 18.69
N ARG A 329 -4.81 -24.00 18.14
CA ARG A 329 -4.59 -24.79 16.92
C ARG A 329 -5.50 -24.29 15.84
N LEU A 330 -4.93 -24.04 14.65
CA LEU A 330 -5.67 -23.51 13.51
C LEU A 330 -5.33 -24.30 12.23
N ASP A 331 -6.31 -24.39 11.36
CA ASP A 331 -6.10 -24.67 9.94
C ASP A 331 -6.05 -23.35 9.19
N LEU A 332 -4.89 -23.05 8.60
CA LEU A 332 -4.73 -21.90 7.73
C LEU A 332 -4.94 -22.36 6.29
N ARG A 333 -6.04 -21.92 5.68
CA ARG A 333 -6.24 -22.00 4.24
C ARG A 333 -5.52 -20.85 3.58
N HIS A 334 -4.61 -21.16 2.68
CA HIS A 334 -3.78 -20.12 2.05
C HIS A 334 -3.53 -20.42 0.58
N LEU A 335 -3.25 -19.37 -0.18
CA LEU A 335 -2.83 -19.44 -1.56
C LEU A 335 -1.32 -19.62 -1.66
N GLY A 336 -0.89 -20.49 -2.58
CA GLY A 336 0.53 -20.75 -2.82
C GLY A 336 1.15 -21.76 -1.83
N ASP A 337 2.44 -22.03 -2.00
CA ASP A 337 3.19 -23.00 -1.21
C ASP A 337 3.53 -22.52 0.21
N ALA A 338 4.08 -23.44 1.03
CA ALA A 338 4.45 -23.17 2.41
C ALA A 338 5.57 -22.12 2.54
N GLN A 339 6.44 -21.97 1.53
CA GLN A 339 7.52 -20.99 1.55
C GLN A 339 6.95 -19.57 1.37
N ARG A 340 5.98 -19.41 0.48
CA ARG A 340 5.26 -18.14 0.28
C ARG A 340 4.44 -17.76 1.49
N LEU A 341 3.76 -18.73 2.11
CA LEU A 341 3.06 -18.49 3.37
C LEU A 341 4.03 -17.97 4.44
N ARG A 342 5.23 -18.56 4.58
CA ARG A 342 6.25 -18.05 5.52
C ARG A 342 6.64 -16.61 5.22
N THR A 343 6.89 -16.29 3.95
CA THR A 343 7.27 -14.92 3.55
C THR A 343 6.17 -13.92 3.86
N ALA A 344 4.92 -14.24 3.52
CA ALA A 344 3.78 -13.37 3.77
C ALA A 344 3.49 -13.17 5.27
N LEU A 345 3.60 -14.24 6.07
CA LEU A 345 3.49 -14.16 7.52
C LEU A 345 4.60 -13.30 8.15
N ALA A 346 5.84 -13.45 7.67
CA ALA A 346 6.97 -12.67 8.16
C ALA A 346 6.81 -11.16 7.92
N GLN A 347 6.13 -10.76 6.86
CA GLN A 347 5.82 -9.35 6.58
C GLN A 347 4.88 -8.75 7.63
N GLN A 348 4.00 -9.58 8.19
CA GLN A 348 3.10 -9.21 9.29
C GLN A 348 3.70 -9.53 10.67
N LYS A 349 5.03 -9.64 10.76
CA LYS A 349 5.73 -9.99 12.00
C LYS A 349 5.20 -11.26 12.67
N LEU A 350 4.87 -12.27 11.83
CA LEU A 350 4.51 -13.61 12.26
C LEU A 350 5.58 -14.58 11.76
N MET A 351 6.15 -15.39 12.65
CA MET A 351 7.15 -16.39 12.31
C MET A 351 6.53 -17.77 12.25
N LEU A 352 6.71 -18.46 11.12
CA LEU A 352 6.27 -19.84 10.93
C LEU A 352 7.50 -20.78 11.01
N GLY A 353 7.60 -21.51 12.09
CA GLY A 353 8.67 -22.46 12.39
C GLY A 353 8.21 -23.91 12.40
N THR A 354 9.13 -24.82 12.68
CA THR A 354 8.83 -26.24 12.91
C THR A 354 8.25 -26.44 14.31
N SER A 355 7.29 -27.36 14.44
CA SER A 355 6.75 -27.80 15.72
C SER A 355 7.29 -29.19 16.10
N ALA A 356 7.21 -29.53 17.37
CA ALA A 356 7.50 -30.89 17.87
C ALA A 356 6.49 -31.94 17.36
N THR A 357 5.32 -31.51 16.87
CA THR A 357 4.29 -32.39 16.34
C THR A 357 4.48 -32.52 14.82
N PRO A 358 4.68 -33.72 14.26
CA PRO A 358 4.79 -33.93 12.82
C PRO A 358 3.56 -33.41 12.08
N GLY A 359 3.78 -32.73 10.96
CA GLY A 359 2.70 -32.16 10.13
C GLY A 359 2.05 -30.88 10.64
N VAL A 360 2.44 -30.40 11.83
CA VAL A 360 1.96 -29.12 12.39
C VAL A 360 3.11 -28.15 12.46
N LEU A 361 2.94 -26.93 11.99
CA LEU A 361 3.93 -25.86 12.13
C LEU A 361 3.63 -25.01 13.37
N GLU A 362 4.64 -24.28 13.85
CA GLU A 362 4.47 -23.37 14.97
C GLU A 362 4.46 -21.92 14.48
N LEU A 363 3.41 -21.17 14.84
CA LEU A 363 3.26 -19.77 14.50
C LEU A 363 3.47 -18.92 15.76
N ARG A 364 4.40 -17.97 15.71
CA ARG A 364 4.73 -17.05 16.81
C ARG A 364 4.72 -15.60 16.33
N LEU A 365 4.51 -14.68 17.26
CA LEU A 365 4.81 -13.28 17.04
C LEU A 365 6.32 -13.07 16.91
N ASP A 366 6.75 -12.23 15.97
CA ASP A 366 8.11 -11.73 15.89
C ASP A 366 8.17 -10.43 16.72
N ASP A 367 8.76 -10.53 17.90
CA ASP A 367 8.89 -9.42 18.86
C ASP A 367 10.16 -8.56 18.60
N ARG A 368 10.82 -8.74 17.46
CA ARG A 368 12.03 -7.99 17.07
C ARG A 368 11.73 -6.80 16.21
#